data_f20d81b7131305184877459810c7ced1
#
_entry.id   f20d81b7131305184877459810c7ced1
#
_cell.length_a   1.000
_cell.length_b   1.000
_cell.length_c   1.000
_cell.angle_alpha   90.00
_cell.angle_beta   90.00
_cell.angle_gamma   90.00
#
_symmetry.space_group_name_H-M   'P 1'
#
loop_
_entity.id
_entity.type
_entity.pdbx_description
1 polymer ?
#
loop_
_entity_poly.entity_id
_entity_poly.type
_entity_poly.pdbx_seq_one_letter_code
_entity_poly.pdbx_strand_id
1 'polypeptide(L)'
;MNTKSKTYRLVIRAILTAIIILQTMVPFLGFIPIGITSLTIIHITVIVAAIVLGTKDGMFIGLVWGIFTMIRAFTSPTTPLDIAVFTNPIISVVPRVLVGLVAGLLFTIIYKKTKKVVAASIVAAIFGTITNTVLVLTLMGNLYTGLVANTYGVDASALFVTLGGIAITNGIS
;
A
#
# COMPACT_ATOMS: atom_id res chain seq x y z
N MET A 1 -3.01 -0.34 -27.35
CA MET A 1 -3.43 0.79 -26.49
C MET A 1 -2.88 2.07 -27.11
N ASN A 2 -3.77 2.98 -27.47
CA ASN A 2 -3.42 4.24 -28.12
C ASN A 2 -2.46 5.02 -27.23
N THR A 3 -1.40 5.54 -27.82
CA THR A 3 -0.39 6.38 -27.16
C THR A 3 -1.05 7.67 -26.69
N LYS A 4 -1.61 7.62 -25.47
CA LYS A 4 -2.06 8.82 -24.79
C LYS A 4 -0.89 9.80 -24.79
N SER A 5 -1.10 11.04 -25.20
CA SER A 5 -0.04 12.04 -25.35
C SER A 5 0.81 12.12 -24.07
N LYS A 6 2.09 12.45 -24.19
CA LYS A 6 2.98 12.62 -23.03
C LYS A 6 2.37 13.57 -21.99
N THR A 7 1.72 14.62 -22.47
CA THR A 7 0.99 15.60 -21.63
C THR A 7 -0.14 14.96 -20.82
N TYR A 8 -0.97 14.11 -21.44
CA TYR A 8 -2.03 13.40 -20.73
C TYR A 8 -1.48 12.54 -19.59
N ARG A 9 -0.43 11.75 -19.85
CA ARG A 9 0.21 10.93 -18.82
C ARG A 9 0.78 11.76 -17.68
N LEU A 10 1.40 12.91 -18.01
CA LEU A 10 1.96 13.82 -17.01
C LEU A 10 0.86 14.39 -16.12
N VAL A 11 -0.25 14.86 -16.69
CA VAL A 11 -1.39 15.42 -15.95
C VAL A 11 -2.00 14.37 -15.01
N ILE A 12 -2.32 13.17 -15.51
CA ILE A 12 -2.89 12.13 -14.68
C ILE A 12 -1.93 11.70 -13.56
N ARG A 13 -0.63 11.58 -13.86
CA ARG A 13 0.39 11.29 -12.84
C ARG A 13 0.42 12.38 -11.76
N ALA A 14 0.38 13.65 -12.14
CA ALA A 14 0.38 14.78 -11.22
C ALA A 14 -0.88 14.76 -10.32
N ILE A 15 -2.07 14.51 -10.89
CA ILE A 15 -3.31 14.39 -10.15
C ILE A 15 -3.26 13.24 -9.14
N LEU A 16 -2.83 12.05 -9.58
CA LEU A 16 -2.73 10.89 -8.68
C LEU A 16 -1.67 11.10 -7.60
N THR A 17 -0.57 11.78 -7.91
CA THR A 17 0.43 12.18 -6.92
C THR A 17 -0.17 13.12 -5.87
N ALA A 18 -0.92 14.14 -6.29
CA ALA A 18 -1.59 15.05 -5.36
C ALA A 18 -2.62 14.31 -4.47
N ILE A 19 -3.42 13.42 -5.05
CA ILE A 19 -4.38 12.60 -4.31
C ILE A 19 -3.65 11.75 -3.23
N ILE A 20 -2.54 11.09 -3.57
CA ILE A 20 -1.77 10.28 -2.63
C ILE A 20 -1.20 11.12 -1.49
N ILE A 21 -0.69 12.31 -1.80
CA ILE A 21 -0.17 13.23 -0.77
C ILE A 21 -1.31 13.64 0.18
N LEU A 22 -2.45 14.04 -0.36
CA LEU A 22 -3.63 14.38 0.45
C LEU A 22 -4.10 13.20 1.30
N GLN A 23 -4.26 12.01 0.71
CA GLN A 23 -4.67 10.82 1.45
C GLN A 23 -3.67 10.44 2.56
N THR A 24 -2.38 10.67 2.36
CA THR A 24 -1.37 10.32 3.35
C THR A 24 -1.27 11.35 4.47
N MET A 25 -1.40 12.64 4.15
CA MET A 25 -1.16 13.74 5.10
C MET A 25 -2.42 14.16 5.84
N VAL A 26 -3.61 13.99 5.25
CA VAL A 26 -4.87 14.40 5.90
C VAL A 26 -5.41 13.24 6.75
N PRO A 27 -5.61 13.44 8.07
CA PRO A 27 -6.18 12.42 8.94
C PRO A 27 -7.53 11.92 8.41
N PHE A 28 -7.81 10.64 8.58
CA PHE A 28 -9.04 9.94 8.16
C PHE A 28 -9.29 9.86 6.65
N LEU A 29 -8.52 10.53 5.79
CA LEU A 29 -8.72 10.47 4.35
C LEU A 29 -8.10 9.20 3.72
N GLY A 30 -7.00 8.71 4.25
CA GLY A 30 -6.32 7.50 3.73
C GLY A 30 -6.11 6.41 4.76
N PHE A 31 -6.28 6.72 6.04
CA PHE A 31 -6.15 5.82 7.17
C PHE A 31 -7.40 5.87 8.01
N ILE A 32 -8.11 4.77 8.11
CA ILE A 32 -9.28 4.62 8.97
C ILE A 32 -8.82 3.91 10.23
N PRO A 33 -8.77 4.58 11.40
CA PRO A 33 -8.36 3.93 12.64
C PRO A 33 -9.40 2.90 13.06
N ILE A 34 -8.98 1.66 13.28
CA ILE A 34 -9.80 0.57 13.78
C ILE A 34 -9.10 0.02 15.02
N GLY A 35 -9.41 0.59 16.19
CA GLY A 35 -8.76 0.20 17.44
C GLY A 35 -7.26 0.48 17.46
N ILE A 36 -6.44 -0.55 17.64
CA ILE A 36 -4.97 -0.44 17.75
C ILE A 36 -4.31 -0.30 16.37
N THR A 37 -5.03 -0.63 15.29
CA THR A 37 -4.52 -0.63 13.92
C THR A 37 -5.28 0.38 13.06
N SER A 38 -4.72 0.71 11.90
CA SER A 38 -5.36 1.58 10.90
C SER A 38 -5.54 0.83 9.59
N LEU A 39 -6.76 0.82 9.08
CA LEU A 39 -7.03 0.34 7.72
C LEU A 39 -6.52 1.38 6.71
N THR A 40 -5.74 0.95 5.76
CA THR A 40 -5.17 1.83 4.73
C THR A 40 -5.87 1.63 3.40
N ILE A 41 -6.51 2.66 2.87
CA ILE A 41 -7.16 2.64 1.54
C ILE A 41 -6.30 3.26 0.43
N ILE A 42 -5.15 3.83 0.77
CA ILE A 42 -4.26 4.56 -0.17
C ILE A 42 -3.71 3.61 -1.26
N HIS A 43 -3.53 2.33 -0.96
CA HIS A 43 -3.06 1.34 -1.94
C HIS A 43 -3.97 1.24 -3.18
N ILE A 44 -5.27 1.56 -3.04
CA ILE A 44 -6.20 1.60 -4.17
C ILE A 44 -5.75 2.61 -5.22
N THR A 45 -5.31 3.80 -4.80
CA THR A 45 -4.81 4.84 -5.72
C THR A 45 -3.55 4.38 -6.46
N VAL A 46 -2.66 3.64 -5.80
CA VAL A 46 -1.46 3.05 -6.44
C VAL A 46 -1.86 2.00 -7.49
N ILE A 47 -2.83 1.15 -7.16
CA ILE A 47 -3.34 0.12 -8.08
C ILE A 47 -4.00 0.78 -9.30
N VAL A 48 -4.83 1.80 -9.09
CA VAL A 48 -5.45 2.58 -10.19
C VAL A 48 -4.38 3.21 -11.07
N ALA A 49 -3.34 3.81 -10.50
CA ALA A 49 -2.21 4.36 -11.25
C ALA A 49 -1.51 3.28 -12.10
N ALA A 50 -1.27 2.11 -11.54
CA ALA A 50 -0.64 0.99 -12.23
C ALA A 50 -1.50 0.45 -13.39
N ILE A 51 -2.83 0.45 -13.23
CA ILE A 51 -3.77 0.01 -14.28
C ILE A 51 -3.89 1.06 -15.40
N VAL A 52 -4.04 2.33 -15.04
CA VAL A 52 -4.34 3.42 -16.00
C VAL A 52 -3.11 3.90 -16.75
N LEU A 53 -2.00 4.07 -16.06
CA LEU A 53 -0.75 4.62 -16.59
C LEU A 53 0.31 3.56 -16.91
N GLY A 54 0.19 2.38 -16.27
CA GLY A 54 1.11 1.27 -16.42
C GLY A 54 2.02 1.07 -15.20
N THR A 55 2.71 -0.06 -15.19
CA THR A 55 3.51 -0.54 -14.05
C THR A 55 4.52 0.48 -13.54
N LYS A 56 5.25 1.16 -14.43
CA LYS A 56 6.28 2.14 -14.03
C LYS A 56 5.69 3.32 -13.28
N ASP A 57 4.54 3.82 -13.72
CA ASP A 57 3.85 4.93 -13.07
C ASP A 57 3.22 4.48 -11.74
N GLY A 58 2.69 3.24 -11.68
CA GLY A 58 2.23 2.65 -10.43
C GLY A 58 3.34 2.54 -9.37
N MET A 59 4.54 2.08 -9.77
CA MET A 59 5.71 2.05 -8.89
C MET A 59 6.11 3.45 -8.41
N PHE A 60 6.09 4.44 -9.31
CA PHE A 60 6.41 5.82 -8.97
C PHE A 60 5.41 6.39 -7.94
N ILE A 61 4.11 6.18 -8.14
CA ILE A 61 3.08 6.62 -7.19
C ILE A 61 3.20 5.87 -5.86
N GLY A 62 3.55 4.57 -5.88
CA GLY A 62 3.87 3.79 -4.68
C GLY A 62 5.09 4.32 -3.92
N LEU A 63 6.14 4.75 -4.64
CA LEU A 63 7.31 5.40 -4.06
C LEU A 63 6.93 6.71 -3.36
N VAL A 64 6.14 7.56 -4.01
CA VAL A 64 5.62 8.80 -3.41
C VAL A 64 4.85 8.49 -2.14
N TRP A 65 3.93 7.52 -2.18
CA TRP A 65 3.20 7.10 -0.99
C TRP A 65 4.13 6.66 0.15
N GLY A 66 5.14 5.83 -0.15
CA GLY A 66 6.11 5.36 0.84
C GLY A 66 6.88 6.49 1.51
N ILE A 67 7.37 7.46 0.71
CA ILE A 67 8.08 8.65 1.21
C ILE A 67 7.16 9.48 2.12
N PHE A 68 5.93 9.79 1.69
CA PHE A 68 4.98 10.56 2.48
C PHE A 68 4.49 9.82 3.73
N THR A 69 4.40 8.48 3.70
CA THR A 69 4.16 7.66 4.91
C THR A 69 5.27 7.87 5.93
N MET A 70 6.53 7.88 5.48
CA MET A 70 7.69 8.12 6.33
C MET A 70 7.67 9.54 6.92
N ILE A 71 7.42 10.56 6.09
CA ILE A 71 7.28 11.96 6.55
C ILE A 71 6.17 12.06 7.60
N ARG A 72 5.00 11.45 7.35
CA ARG A 72 3.89 11.45 8.31
C ARG A 72 4.26 10.77 9.63
N ALA A 73 5.00 9.66 9.59
CA ALA A 73 5.43 8.96 10.79
C ALA A 73 6.31 9.85 11.70
N PHE A 74 7.06 10.79 11.12
CA PHE A 74 7.84 11.78 11.89
C PHE A 74 7.01 12.99 12.33
N THR A 75 6.05 13.46 11.52
CA THR A 75 5.38 14.74 11.74
C THR A 75 4.04 14.62 12.44
N SER A 76 3.28 13.56 12.16
CA SER A 76 1.90 13.39 12.63
C SER A 76 1.55 11.90 12.80
N PRO A 77 2.24 11.19 13.70
CA PRO A 77 1.97 9.78 13.95
C PRO A 77 0.57 9.60 14.55
N THR A 78 -0.16 8.58 14.11
CA THR A 78 -1.49 8.25 14.63
C THR A 78 -1.44 7.21 15.75
N THR A 79 -0.38 6.40 15.77
CA THR A 79 -0.15 5.38 16.80
C THR A 79 1.32 5.37 17.23
N PRO A 80 1.65 4.86 18.43
CA PRO A 80 3.05 4.69 18.86
C PRO A 80 3.86 3.80 17.90
N LEU A 81 3.21 2.84 17.25
CA LEU A 81 3.83 1.98 16.24
C LEU A 81 4.23 2.75 14.98
N ASP A 82 3.50 3.82 14.63
CA ASP A 82 3.80 4.60 13.44
C ASP A 82 5.22 5.17 13.50
N ILE A 83 5.64 5.74 14.63
CA ILE A 83 6.98 6.29 14.81
C ILE A 83 8.04 5.18 14.72
N ALA A 84 7.82 4.09 15.42
CA ALA A 84 8.84 3.06 15.54
C ALA A 84 9.03 2.24 14.25
N VAL A 85 7.94 1.99 13.52
CA VAL A 85 7.91 1.07 12.39
C VAL A 85 7.99 1.78 11.04
N PHE A 86 7.15 2.81 10.83
CA PHE A 86 7.04 3.46 9.51
C PHE A 86 8.07 4.57 9.27
N THR A 87 8.93 4.89 10.23
CA THR A 87 10.15 5.66 9.99
C THR A 87 11.22 4.86 9.24
N ASN A 88 11.13 3.52 9.26
CA ASN A 88 12.03 2.66 8.51
C ASN A 88 11.66 2.64 7.02
N PRO A 89 12.57 3.07 6.11
CA PRO A 89 12.29 3.13 4.67
C PRO A 89 11.99 1.76 4.06
N ILE A 90 12.53 0.67 4.61
CA ILE A 90 12.27 -0.68 4.10
C ILE A 90 10.79 -1.03 4.28
N ILE A 91 10.20 -0.70 5.43
CA ILE A 91 8.78 -0.99 5.71
C ILE A 91 7.86 0.01 5.01
N SER A 92 8.29 1.27 4.93
CA SER A 92 7.45 2.34 4.36
C SER A 92 7.48 2.41 2.85
N VAL A 93 8.62 2.12 2.20
CA VAL A 93 8.78 2.34 0.76
C VAL A 93 8.65 1.03 -0.03
N VAL A 94 9.34 -0.03 0.39
CA VAL A 94 9.42 -1.26 -0.41
C VAL A 94 8.06 -1.88 -0.69
N PRO A 95 7.16 -2.10 0.28
CA PRO A 95 5.84 -2.67 0.01
C PRO A 95 5.02 -1.83 -0.96
N ARG A 96 5.07 -0.50 -0.84
CA ARG A 96 4.29 0.44 -1.65
C ARG A 96 4.72 0.43 -3.12
N VAL A 97 6.02 0.38 -3.37
CA VAL A 97 6.57 0.22 -4.73
C VAL A 97 6.18 -1.13 -5.31
N LEU A 98 6.25 -2.21 -4.51
CA LEU A 98 5.89 -3.55 -4.94
C LEU A 98 4.39 -3.70 -5.22
N VAL A 99 3.51 -3.00 -4.52
CA VAL A 99 2.08 -2.93 -4.87
C VAL A 99 1.90 -2.43 -6.31
N GLY A 100 2.56 -1.33 -6.68
CA GLY A 100 2.50 -0.79 -8.04
C GLY A 100 3.06 -1.74 -9.09
N LEU A 101 4.15 -2.43 -8.76
CA LEU A 101 4.78 -3.45 -9.62
C LEU A 101 3.83 -4.63 -9.85
N VAL A 102 3.37 -5.27 -8.78
CA VAL A 102 2.53 -6.48 -8.84
C VAL A 102 1.20 -6.19 -9.54
N ALA A 103 0.51 -5.13 -9.13
CA ALA A 103 -0.76 -4.75 -9.73
C ALA A 103 -0.61 -4.46 -11.23
N GLY A 104 0.40 -3.69 -11.63
CA GLY A 104 0.63 -3.34 -13.03
C GLY A 104 1.05 -4.53 -13.90
N LEU A 105 1.89 -5.43 -13.38
CA LEU A 105 2.29 -6.65 -14.08
C LEU A 105 1.10 -7.59 -14.27
N LEU A 106 0.36 -7.89 -13.20
CA LEU A 106 -0.78 -8.80 -13.26
C LEU A 106 -1.88 -8.26 -14.18
N PHE A 107 -2.20 -6.97 -14.08
CA PHE A 107 -3.12 -6.35 -15.01
C PHE A 107 -2.69 -6.55 -16.46
N THR A 108 -1.42 -6.26 -16.76
CA THR A 108 -0.90 -6.36 -18.13
C THR A 108 -0.94 -7.80 -18.65
N ILE A 109 -0.54 -8.78 -17.83
CA ILE A 109 -0.51 -10.21 -18.20
C ILE A 109 -1.93 -10.72 -18.47
N ILE A 110 -2.85 -10.46 -17.55
CA ILE A 110 -4.22 -10.97 -17.64
C ILE A 110 -4.97 -10.28 -18.78
N TYR A 111 -4.81 -8.97 -18.92
CA TYR A 111 -5.44 -8.22 -20.02
C TYR A 111 -4.94 -8.69 -21.40
N LYS A 112 -3.65 -8.99 -21.54
CA LYS A 112 -3.12 -9.56 -22.80
C LYS A 112 -3.74 -10.91 -23.13
N LYS A 113 -3.99 -11.77 -22.14
CA LYS A 113 -4.57 -13.10 -22.32
C LYS A 113 -6.09 -13.07 -22.56
N THR A 114 -6.81 -12.32 -21.75
CA THR A 114 -8.30 -12.40 -21.69
C THR A 114 -8.98 -11.28 -22.46
N LYS A 115 -8.30 -10.18 -22.73
CA LYS A 115 -8.85 -8.92 -23.27
C LYS A 115 -9.99 -8.32 -22.43
N LYS A 116 -10.23 -8.86 -21.23
CA LYS A 116 -11.27 -8.40 -20.29
C LYS A 116 -10.66 -7.46 -19.25
N VAL A 117 -10.93 -6.15 -19.37
CA VAL A 117 -10.42 -5.12 -18.46
C VAL A 117 -10.87 -5.39 -17.03
N VAL A 118 -12.15 -5.68 -16.81
CA VAL A 118 -12.73 -5.90 -15.46
C VAL A 118 -12.03 -7.06 -14.75
N ALA A 119 -11.89 -8.22 -15.40
CA ALA A 119 -11.22 -9.37 -14.79
C ALA A 119 -9.77 -9.08 -14.45
N ALA A 120 -9.04 -8.41 -15.35
CA ALA A 120 -7.66 -8.01 -15.13
C ALA A 120 -7.53 -7.02 -13.94
N SER A 121 -8.46 -6.05 -13.83
CA SER A 121 -8.49 -5.09 -12.72
C SER A 121 -8.78 -5.75 -11.37
N ILE A 122 -9.75 -6.66 -11.32
CA ILE A 122 -10.09 -7.40 -10.08
C ILE A 122 -8.87 -8.17 -9.57
N VAL A 123 -8.21 -8.93 -10.45
CA VAL A 123 -7.02 -9.70 -10.04
C VAL A 123 -5.89 -8.79 -9.61
N ALA A 124 -5.63 -7.70 -10.34
CA ALA A 124 -4.62 -6.71 -9.97
C ALA A 124 -4.91 -6.07 -8.62
N ALA A 125 -6.17 -5.77 -8.31
CA ALA A 125 -6.60 -5.21 -7.03
C ALA A 125 -6.37 -6.19 -5.88
N ILE A 126 -6.86 -7.43 -6.02
CA ILE A 126 -6.70 -8.47 -4.99
C ILE A 126 -5.23 -8.70 -4.65
N PHE A 127 -4.41 -8.96 -5.67
CA PHE A 127 -2.99 -9.26 -5.44
C PHE A 127 -2.19 -8.02 -5.01
N GLY A 128 -2.55 -6.83 -5.47
CA GLY A 128 -1.95 -5.58 -4.99
C GLY A 128 -2.21 -5.37 -3.50
N THR A 129 -3.45 -5.57 -3.05
CA THR A 129 -3.83 -5.48 -1.62
C THR A 129 -3.11 -6.54 -0.78
N ILE A 130 -3.13 -7.80 -1.22
CA ILE A 130 -2.41 -8.89 -0.53
C ILE A 130 -0.92 -8.56 -0.42
N THR A 131 -0.29 -8.08 -1.49
CA THR A 131 1.12 -7.69 -1.49
C THR A 131 1.41 -6.63 -0.43
N ASN A 132 0.59 -5.59 -0.33
CA ASN A 132 0.76 -4.57 0.70
C ASN A 132 0.68 -5.16 2.10
N THR A 133 -0.40 -5.88 2.39
CA THR A 133 -0.68 -6.42 3.72
C THR A 133 0.38 -7.43 4.16
N VAL A 134 0.68 -8.41 3.31
CA VAL A 134 1.66 -9.48 3.63
C VAL A 134 3.04 -8.88 3.86
N LEU A 135 3.51 -7.99 2.96
CA LEU A 135 4.85 -7.42 3.10
C LEU A 135 4.99 -6.53 4.33
N VAL A 136 4.00 -5.66 4.59
CA VAL A 136 4.06 -4.77 5.77
C VAL A 136 4.06 -5.59 7.05
N LEU A 137 3.13 -6.54 7.19
CA LEU A 137 3.02 -7.34 8.41
C LEU A 137 4.23 -8.26 8.61
N THR A 138 4.74 -8.87 7.53
CA THR A 138 5.94 -9.71 7.60
C THR A 138 7.19 -8.90 7.99
N LEU A 139 7.40 -7.75 7.36
CA LEU A 139 8.54 -6.88 7.68
C LEU A 139 8.43 -6.32 9.11
N MET A 140 7.23 -5.92 9.52
CA MET A 140 6.95 -5.42 10.86
C MET A 140 7.18 -6.52 11.91
N GLY A 141 6.66 -7.72 11.68
CA GLY A 141 6.84 -8.87 12.58
C GLY A 141 8.29 -9.32 12.69
N ASN A 142 9.08 -9.29 11.60
CA ASN A 142 10.48 -9.72 11.64
C ASN A 142 11.44 -8.65 12.19
N LEU A 143 11.27 -7.39 11.81
CA LEU A 143 12.20 -6.32 12.18
C LEU A 143 11.90 -5.73 13.57
N TYR A 144 10.64 -5.80 14.03
CA TYR A 144 10.19 -5.18 15.27
C TYR A 144 9.40 -6.14 16.17
N THR A 145 9.75 -7.44 16.15
CA THR A 145 9.03 -8.52 16.87
C THR A 145 8.68 -8.16 18.32
N GLY A 146 9.66 -7.73 19.12
CA GLY A 146 9.46 -7.42 20.52
C GLY A 146 8.55 -6.21 20.75
N LEU A 147 8.71 -5.16 19.97
CA LEU A 147 7.89 -3.96 20.08
C LEU A 147 6.44 -4.24 19.69
N VAL A 148 6.25 -4.96 18.57
CA VAL A 148 4.91 -5.29 18.06
C VAL A 148 4.20 -6.26 19.01
N ALA A 149 4.88 -7.28 19.50
CA ALA A 149 4.34 -8.22 20.47
C ALA A 149 3.87 -7.51 21.75
N ASN A 150 4.71 -6.61 22.29
CA ASN A 150 4.35 -5.81 23.47
C ASN A 150 3.15 -4.90 23.22
N THR A 151 3.06 -4.29 22.02
CA THR A 151 1.96 -3.38 21.68
C THR A 151 0.63 -4.11 21.55
N TYR A 152 0.64 -5.32 20.99
CA TYR A 152 -0.55 -6.16 20.89
C TYR A 152 -0.82 -7.01 22.13
N GLY A 153 0.06 -7.00 23.15
CA GLY A 153 -0.08 -7.78 24.37
C GLY A 153 -0.02 -9.29 24.15
N VAL A 154 0.77 -9.73 23.18
CA VAL A 154 0.92 -11.15 22.82
C VAL A 154 2.37 -11.60 22.93
N ASP A 155 2.59 -12.90 23.16
CA ASP A 155 3.92 -13.48 23.12
C ASP A 155 4.50 -13.43 21.70
N ALA A 156 5.82 -13.30 21.59
CA ALA A 156 6.52 -13.27 20.30
C ALA A 156 6.22 -14.52 19.43
N SER A 157 5.95 -15.66 20.05
CA SER A 157 5.56 -16.91 19.38
C SER A 157 4.17 -16.84 18.75
N ALA A 158 3.24 -16.08 19.33
CA ALA A 158 1.88 -15.90 18.84
C ALA A 158 1.74 -14.71 17.86
N LEU A 159 2.79 -13.90 17.71
CA LEU A 159 2.75 -12.66 16.94
C LEU A 159 2.27 -12.87 15.50
N PHE A 160 2.84 -13.82 14.76
CA PHE A 160 2.47 -14.07 13.37
C PHE A 160 1.03 -14.56 13.20
N VAL A 161 0.50 -15.31 14.19
CA VAL A 161 -0.91 -15.72 14.20
C VAL A 161 -1.82 -14.51 14.40
N THR A 162 -1.45 -13.61 15.31
CA THR A 162 -2.17 -12.36 15.57
C THR A 162 -2.14 -11.44 14.34
N LEU A 163 -0.97 -11.23 13.74
CA LEU A 163 -0.82 -10.44 12.52
C LEU A 163 -1.60 -11.06 11.33
N GLY A 164 -1.63 -12.38 11.23
CA GLY A 164 -2.45 -13.11 10.26
C GLY A 164 -3.95 -12.87 10.47
N GLY A 165 -4.42 -12.87 11.71
CA GLY A 165 -5.79 -12.51 12.06
C GLY A 165 -6.14 -11.07 11.65
N ILE A 166 -5.25 -10.13 11.93
CA ILE A 166 -5.39 -8.72 11.51
C ILE A 166 -5.42 -8.61 9.98
N ALA A 167 -4.57 -9.36 9.27
CA ALA A 167 -4.56 -9.37 7.81
C ALA A 167 -5.90 -9.84 7.23
N ILE A 168 -6.50 -10.87 7.81
CA ILE A 168 -7.79 -11.42 7.38
C ILE A 168 -8.91 -10.40 7.65
N THR A 169 -8.97 -9.83 8.85
CA THR A 169 -10.00 -8.85 9.21
C THR A 169 -9.92 -7.57 8.40
N ASN A 170 -8.70 -7.06 8.13
CA ASN A 170 -8.49 -5.87 7.31
C ASN A 170 -8.61 -6.14 5.80
N GLY A 171 -8.48 -7.38 5.36
CA GLY A 171 -8.59 -7.76 3.94
C GLY A 171 -10.00 -8.16 3.52
N ILE A 172 -10.92 -8.36 4.47
CA ILE A 172 -12.33 -8.74 4.21
C ILE A 172 -13.25 -7.51 4.29
N SER A 173 -12.83 -6.43 4.91
CA SER A 173 -13.55 -5.16 4.98
C SER A 173 -13.10 -4.19 3.90
#